data_a972a85078b5ac9c7557bee22a3f97a2
#
_entry.id   a972a85078b5ac9c7557bee22a3f97a2
#
_cell.length_a   1.000
_cell.length_b   1.000
_cell.length_c   1.000
_cell.angle_alpha   90.00
_cell.angle_beta   90.00
_cell.angle_gamma   90.00
#
_symmetry.space_group_name_H-M   'P 1'
#
loop_
_entity.id
_entity.type
_entity.pdbx_description
1 polymer ?
#
loop_
_entity_poly.entity_id
_entity_poly.type
_entity_poly.pdbx_seq_one_letter_code
_entity_poly.pdbx_strand_id
1 'polypeptide(L)'
;MKDPEDSKHWIPDREAADVVYEIGLYVMDGFGPSQIARKLRERKILTPAAYYESKGIPCNVKKQGDPYGWDNTTIAGIMDRWREYLGHTVNFKTTKKSYKSKKKIKNPESEWVIFENTHEPIWTEAIAEAVKQARQSRRRPTKMGEMGMFSGMMYCADCGSILYQCRATGFRKDQEYYICSGYRKGKQVCNTPHSIRTVILEELILQNLREIVSFARSHENRFAQMVMDMDVKERNKGLAKKRKLLSEGEKRITELDMIFKRLYEDNISGKLTDERFHKLSTDYEAEQAGLQAQAAMLREEIEEAESKSANVDRFLSVVRQYTDIPELTPRILHEFVEKIVIHAATDPHSKINRRQEVDIYYKGIGILEMSKVFDSRQK
;
A
#
# COMPACT_ATOMS: atom_id res chain seq x y z
N MET A 1 17.68 -14.03 14.17
CA MET A 1 18.24 -14.56 15.45
C MET A 1 18.86 -13.41 16.23
N LYS A 2 19.16 -13.59 17.54
CA LYS A 2 19.91 -12.56 18.26
C LYS A 2 21.35 -12.54 17.76
N ASP A 3 21.93 -11.36 17.70
CA ASP A 3 23.35 -11.20 17.36
C ASP A 3 24.21 -11.87 18.44
N PRO A 4 25.17 -12.75 18.07
CA PRO A 4 26.08 -13.36 19.01
C PRO A 4 27.01 -12.34 19.72
N GLU A 5 27.35 -11.22 19.08
CA GLU A 5 28.20 -10.18 19.59
C GLU A 5 27.45 -9.12 20.40
N ASP A 6 26.19 -8.85 20.06
CA ASP A 6 25.30 -7.92 20.77
C ASP A 6 23.92 -8.49 20.98
N SER A 7 23.65 -9.02 22.16
CA SER A 7 22.37 -9.65 22.53
C SER A 7 21.16 -8.71 22.45
N LYS A 8 21.36 -7.39 22.27
CA LYS A 8 20.30 -6.39 22.11
C LYS A 8 19.85 -6.23 20.65
N HIS A 9 20.68 -6.65 19.69
CA HIS A 9 20.39 -6.58 18.28
C HIS A 9 19.89 -7.91 17.71
N TRP A 10 19.14 -7.80 16.62
CA TRP A 10 18.65 -8.96 15.85
C TRP A 10 19.31 -8.95 14.48
N ILE A 11 19.79 -10.12 14.07
CA ILE A 11 20.35 -10.33 12.73
C ILE A 11 19.51 -11.37 11.98
N PRO A 12 19.36 -11.26 10.65
CA PRO A 12 18.71 -12.29 9.84
C PRO A 12 19.48 -13.61 9.93
N ASP A 13 18.77 -14.70 10.08
CA ASP A 13 19.28 -16.03 9.80
C ASP A 13 19.26 -16.21 8.28
N ARG A 14 20.41 -16.25 7.63
CA ARG A 14 20.51 -16.18 6.16
C ARG A 14 19.70 -17.26 5.46
N GLU A 15 19.82 -18.53 5.90
CA GLU A 15 19.08 -19.64 5.28
C GLU A 15 17.56 -19.45 5.41
N ALA A 16 17.07 -19.04 6.58
CA ALA A 16 15.65 -18.77 6.79
C ALA A 16 15.19 -17.49 6.08
N ALA A 17 16.06 -16.47 6.04
CA ALA A 17 15.80 -15.21 5.37
C ALA A 17 15.62 -15.39 3.86
N ASP A 18 16.42 -16.24 3.22
CA ASP A 18 16.31 -16.55 1.79
C ASP A 18 14.94 -17.15 1.46
N VAL A 19 14.44 -18.06 2.31
CA VAL A 19 13.09 -18.63 2.12
C VAL A 19 12.01 -17.57 2.29
N VAL A 20 12.14 -16.69 3.28
CA VAL A 20 11.20 -15.58 3.50
C VAL A 20 11.24 -14.60 2.33
N TYR A 21 12.43 -14.29 1.82
CA TYR A 21 12.61 -13.43 0.64
C TYR A 21 11.92 -14.03 -0.59
N GLU A 22 12.13 -15.33 -0.81
CA GLU A 22 11.50 -16.05 -1.91
C GLU A 22 9.96 -16.06 -1.82
N ILE A 23 9.40 -16.23 -0.61
CA ILE A 23 7.96 -16.10 -0.40
C ILE A 23 7.46 -14.73 -0.85
N GLY A 24 8.20 -13.67 -0.54
CA GLY A 24 7.91 -12.31 -1.00
C GLY A 24 7.90 -12.20 -2.52
N LEU A 25 8.88 -12.77 -3.20
CA LEU A 25 8.96 -12.81 -4.66
C LEU A 25 7.78 -13.56 -5.28
N TYR A 26 7.38 -14.71 -4.72
CA TYR A 26 6.19 -15.43 -5.18
C TYR A 26 4.91 -14.60 -5.02
N VAL A 27 4.80 -13.78 -3.97
CA VAL A 27 3.65 -12.88 -3.83
C VAL A 27 3.67 -11.81 -4.91
N MET A 28 4.82 -11.26 -5.26
CA MET A 28 4.98 -10.31 -6.39
C MET A 28 4.62 -10.96 -7.72
N ASP A 29 4.96 -12.24 -7.90
CA ASP A 29 4.57 -13.03 -9.07
C ASP A 29 3.07 -13.41 -9.07
N GLY A 30 2.30 -12.95 -8.07
CA GLY A 30 0.85 -13.13 -7.98
C GLY A 30 0.40 -14.44 -7.34
N PHE A 31 1.30 -15.27 -6.80
CA PHE A 31 0.92 -16.52 -6.14
C PHE A 31 0.26 -16.27 -4.78
N GLY A 32 -0.83 -17.00 -4.51
CA GLY A 32 -1.50 -17.00 -3.22
C GLY A 32 -0.86 -17.97 -2.21
N PRO A 33 -1.19 -17.85 -0.90
CA PRO A 33 -0.56 -18.66 0.15
C PRO A 33 -0.59 -20.17 -0.09
N SER A 34 -1.70 -20.71 -0.61
CA SER A 34 -1.81 -22.16 -0.91
C SER A 34 -0.91 -22.60 -2.06
N GLN A 35 -0.72 -21.74 -3.05
CA GLN A 35 0.15 -22.03 -4.21
C GLN A 35 1.63 -21.94 -3.81
N ILE A 36 1.99 -20.97 -2.99
CA ILE A 36 3.34 -20.82 -2.42
C ILE A 36 3.68 -22.04 -1.56
N ALA A 37 2.75 -22.44 -0.66
CA ALA A 37 2.93 -23.63 0.15
C ALA A 37 3.19 -24.89 -0.69
N ARG A 38 2.46 -25.07 -1.80
CA ARG A 38 2.66 -26.16 -2.74
C ARG A 38 4.06 -26.12 -3.38
N LYS A 39 4.48 -24.94 -3.89
CA LYS A 39 5.81 -24.77 -4.50
C LYS A 39 6.95 -25.09 -3.53
N LEU A 40 6.85 -24.65 -2.28
CA LEU A 40 7.86 -24.93 -1.25
C LEU A 40 7.91 -26.42 -0.89
N ARG A 41 6.75 -27.12 -0.86
CA ARG A 41 6.68 -28.59 -0.69
C ARG A 41 7.36 -29.34 -1.85
N GLU A 42 7.01 -28.98 -3.08
CA GLU A 42 7.58 -29.58 -4.28
C GLU A 42 9.11 -29.47 -4.32
N ARG A 43 9.65 -28.36 -3.82
CA ARG A 43 11.09 -28.12 -3.72
C ARG A 43 11.71 -28.68 -2.44
N LYS A 44 10.96 -29.38 -1.60
CA LYS A 44 11.42 -29.97 -0.34
C LYS A 44 12.15 -28.94 0.56
N ILE A 45 11.59 -27.75 0.70
CA ILE A 45 12.08 -26.74 1.63
C ILE A 45 11.52 -27.03 3.02
N LEU A 46 12.38 -27.03 4.04
CA LEU A 46 11.96 -27.30 5.41
C LEU A 46 10.96 -26.26 5.90
N THR A 47 9.93 -26.72 6.60
CA THR A 47 9.03 -25.81 7.35
C THR A 47 9.79 -25.12 8.48
N PRO A 48 9.34 -23.95 8.99
CA PRO A 48 10.02 -23.27 10.10
C PRO A 48 10.25 -24.17 11.32
N ALA A 49 9.29 -25.04 11.66
CA ALA A 49 9.42 -25.97 12.78
C ALA A 49 10.51 -27.02 12.53
N ALA A 50 10.54 -27.63 11.34
CA ALA A 50 11.55 -28.61 10.95
C ALA A 50 12.94 -27.97 10.81
N TYR A 51 13.02 -26.72 10.36
CA TYR A 51 14.26 -25.97 10.30
C TYR A 51 14.85 -25.72 11.69
N TYR A 52 14.04 -25.26 12.67
CA TYR A 52 14.51 -25.11 14.03
C TYR A 52 14.96 -26.43 14.64
N GLU A 53 14.25 -27.53 14.36
CA GLU A 53 14.66 -28.86 14.81
C GLU A 53 16.01 -29.29 14.22
N SER A 54 16.25 -29.06 12.92
CA SER A 54 17.52 -29.38 12.27
C SER A 54 18.72 -28.61 12.83
N LYS A 55 18.47 -27.41 13.36
CA LYS A 55 19.47 -26.55 14.02
C LYS A 55 19.58 -26.81 15.54
N GLY A 56 18.79 -27.75 16.10
CA GLY A 56 18.77 -28.02 17.53
C GLY A 56 18.16 -26.90 18.38
N ILE A 57 17.41 -25.96 17.75
CA ILE A 57 16.79 -24.82 18.44
C ILE A 57 15.43 -25.24 19.02
N PRO A 58 15.18 -25.04 20.32
CA PRO A 58 13.89 -25.39 20.93
C PRO A 58 12.74 -24.65 20.26
N CYS A 59 11.77 -25.36 19.75
CA CYS A 59 10.58 -24.80 19.12
C CYS A 59 9.30 -25.32 19.82
N ASN A 60 8.45 -24.39 20.28
CA ASN A 60 7.18 -24.71 20.93
C ASN A 60 6.04 -25.01 19.94
N VAL A 61 6.33 -25.14 18.65
CA VAL A 61 5.33 -25.47 17.62
C VAL A 61 5.15 -26.98 17.57
N LYS A 62 3.89 -27.43 17.49
CA LYS A 62 3.60 -28.86 17.31
C LYS A 62 4.31 -29.36 16.05
N LYS A 63 5.09 -30.41 16.19
CA LYS A 63 5.76 -31.07 15.07
C LYS A 63 4.70 -31.58 14.09
N GLN A 64 4.83 -31.17 12.84
CA GLN A 64 4.09 -31.79 11.74
C GLN A 64 4.83 -33.07 11.35
N GLY A 65 4.08 -34.13 10.99
CA GLY A 65 4.69 -35.40 10.60
C GLY A 65 5.55 -35.32 9.31
N ASP A 66 5.29 -34.31 8.45
CA ASP A 66 6.05 -34.04 7.24
C ASP A 66 6.92 -32.78 7.46
N PRO A 67 8.27 -32.89 7.42
CA PRO A 67 9.16 -31.76 7.57
C PRO A 67 9.04 -30.73 6.45
N TYR A 68 8.47 -31.09 5.31
CA TYR A 68 8.21 -30.21 4.16
C TYR A 68 6.74 -29.80 4.04
N GLY A 69 5.93 -30.14 5.04
CA GLY A 69 4.48 -29.95 5.04
C GLY A 69 4.04 -28.49 5.20
N TRP A 70 4.46 -27.60 4.31
CA TRP A 70 3.99 -26.22 4.30
C TRP A 70 2.49 -26.15 4.13
N ASP A 71 1.84 -25.29 4.88
CA ASP A 71 0.42 -24.99 4.76
C ASP A 71 0.17 -23.51 4.48
N ASN A 72 -1.06 -23.20 4.07
CA ASN A 72 -1.46 -21.84 3.73
C ASN A 72 -1.49 -20.92 4.96
N THR A 73 -1.70 -21.44 6.15
CA THR A 73 -1.78 -20.66 7.39
C THR A 73 -0.39 -20.21 7.83
N THR A 74 0.62 -21.05 7.65
CA THR A 74 2.02 -20.72 7.88
C THR A 74 2.48 -19.61 6.93
N ILE A 75 2.20 -19.73 5.61
CA ILE A 75 2.53 -18.71 4.63
C ILE A 75 1.79 -17.40 4.94
N ALA A 76 0.47 -17.46 5.24
CA ALA A 76 -0.30 -16.30 5.61
C ALA A 76 0.25 -15.62 6.88
N GLY A 77 0.68 -16.40 7.87
CA GLY A 77 1.31 -15.88 9.08
C GLY A 77 2.65 -15.21 8.84
N ILE A 78 3.43 -15.67 7.84
CA ILE A 78 4.64 -14.98 7.39
C ILE A 78 4.26 -13.67 6.71
N MET A 79 3.32 -13.67 5.79
CA MET A 79 2.86 -12.47 5.09
C MET A 79 2.29 -11.40 6.05
N ASP A 80 1.60 -11.80 7.13
CA ASP A 80 1.06 -10.88 8.14
C ASP A 80 2.15 -10.15 8.95
N ARG A 81 3.39 -10.61 8.87
CA ARG A 81 4.55 -10.01 9.54
C ARG A 81 5.41 -9.14 8.61
N TRP A 82 4.82 -8.60 7.58
CA TRP A 82 5.54 -7.82 6.57
C TRP A 82 6.34 -6.63 7.14
N ARG A 83 5.86 -6.00 8.24
CA ARG A 83 6.59 -4.91 8.90
C ARG A 83 7.89 -5.37 9.52
N GLU A 84 7.89 -6.54 10.16
CA GLU A 84 9.09 -7.12 10.74
C GLU A 84 10.13 -7.47 9.67
N TYR A 85 9.69 -7.92 8.51
CA TYR A 85 10.62 -8.22 7.40
C TYR A 85 11.14 -6.97 6.67
N LEU A 86 10.56 -5.79 6.94
CA LEU A 86 11.13 -4.48 6.56
C LEU A 86 12.19 -3.97 7.54
N GLY A 87 12.50 -4.71 8.59
CA GLY A 87 13.49 -4.30 9.59
C GLY A 87 12.90 -3.59 10.80
N HIS A 88 11.57 -3.60 10.99
CA HIS A 88 10.89 -2.97 12.11
C HIS A 88 10.58 -3.96 13.23
N THR A 89 10.60 -3.51 14.47
CA THR A 89 10.07 -4.29 15.61
C THR A 89 8.68 -3.79 15.96
N VAL A 90 7.69 -4.72 16.00
CA VAL A 90 6.30 -4.37 16.28
C VAL A 90 5.85 -5.03 17.58
N ASN A 91 5.55 -4.21 18.60
CA ASN A 91 5.09 -4.63 19.91
C ASN A 91 3.59 -4.41 20.10
N PHE A 92 3.02 -5.00 21.14
CA PHE A 92 1.61 -4.88 21.53
C PHE A 92 0.59 -5.33 20.48
N LYS A 93 0.95 -6.24 19.56
CA LYS A 93 0.00 -6.85 18.62
C LYS A 93 -1.12 -7.62 19.27
N THR A 94 -0.87 -8.13 20.47
CA THR A 94 -1.86 -8.92 21.23
C THR A 94 -1.79 -8.60 22.71
N THR A 95 -2.94 -8.64 23.36
CA THR A 95 -3.08 -8.56 24.81
C THR A 95 -3.81 -9.76 25.39
N LYS A 96 -3.80 -9.91 26.71
CA LYS A 96 -4.61 -10.89 27.43
C LYS A 96 -5.55 -10.13 28.38
N LYS A 97 -6.79 -10.58 28.51
CA LYS A 97 -7.75 -9.98 29.47
C LYS A 97 -7.24 -9.99 30.92
N SER A 98 -6.44 -10.99 31.28
CA SER A 98 -5.86 -11.19 32.61
C SER A 98 -4.65 -12.09 32.49
N TYR A 99 -3.74 -12.04 33.47
CA TYR A 99 -2.57 -12.93 33.54
C TYR A 99 -2.98 -14.41 33.61
N LYS A 100 -4.17 -14.72 34.14
CA LYS A 100 -4.75 -16.09 34.22
C LYS A 100 -5.31 -16.57 32.86
N SER A 101 -5.60 -15.66 31.94
CA SER A 101 -6.19 -16.02 30.65
C SER A 101 -5.13 -16.52 29.68
N LYS A 102 -5.34 -17.72 29.13
CA LYS A 102 -4.50 -18.23 28.02
C LYS A 102 -4.88 -17.65 26.66
N LYS A 103 -6.09 -17.05 26.54
CA LYS A 103 -6.60 -16.50 25.27
C LYS A 103 -5.97 -15.16 25.00
N LYS A 104 -5.24 -15.07 23.88
CA LYS A 104 -4.73 -13.81 23.33
C LYS A 104 -5.82 -13.10 22.52
N ILE A 105 -5.94 -11.80 22.67
CA ILE A 105 -6.83 -10.92 21.92
C ILE A 105 -5.94 -10.06 21.03
N LYS A 106 -6.29 -9.91 19.75
CA LYS A 106 -5.59 -9.01 18.84
C LYS A 106 -5.95 -7.57 19.17
N ASN A 107 -4.94 -6.73 19.34
CA ASN A 107 -5.12 -5.30 19.48
C ASN A 107 -5.30 -4.65 18.08
N PRO A 108 -6.06 -3.56 17.98
CA PRO A 108 -6.12 -2.77 16.76
C PRO A 108 -4.72 -2.20 16.43
N GLU A 109 -4.47 -1.94 15.15
CA GLU A 109 -3.15 -1.45 14.71
C GLU A 109 -2.77 -0.10 15.33
N SER A 110 -3.74 0.71 15.72
CA SER A 110 -3.54 1.98 16.43
C SER A 110 -2.90 1.84 17.83
N GLU A 111 -2.97 0.67 18.43
CA GLU A 111 -2.33 0.36 19.73
C GLU A 111 -0.96 -0.29 19.59
N TRP A 112 -0.52 -0.56 18.35
CA TRP A 112 0.79 -1.15 18.13
C TRP A 112 1.88 -0.12 18.31
N VAL A 113 2.98 -0.53 18.94
CA VAL A 113 4.20 0.29 19.03
C VAL A 113 5.21 -0.26 18.05
N ILE A 114 5.56 0.56 17.07
CA ILE A 114 6.48 0.21 15.98
C ILE A 114 7.79 0.95 16.21
N PHE A 115 8.89 0.20 16.29
CA PHE A 115 10.23 0.73 16.28
C PHE A 115 10.83 0.49 14.91
N GLU A 116 11.11 1.56 14.20
CA GLU A 116 11.60 1.49 12.82
C GLU A 116 13.09 1.17 12.76
N ASN A 117 13.49 0.43 11.71
CA ASN A 117 14.89 0.15 11.36
C ASN A 117 15.72 -0.44 12.51
N THR A 118 15.15 -1.39 13.26
CA THR A 118 15.80 -2.05 14.39
C THR A 118 16.71 -3.22 13.98
N HIS A 119 16.61 -3.69 12.75
CA HIS A 119 17.41 -4.78 12.21
C HIS A 119 17.47 -4.75 10.67
N GLU A 120 18.38 -5.50 10.08
CA GLU A 120 18.56 -5.59 8.63
C GLU A 120 17.27 -6.09 7.97
N PRO A 121 16.72 -5.38 6.95
CA PRO A 121 15.50 -5.80 6.27
C PRO A 121 15.74 -7.04 5.39
N ILE A 122 14.76 -7.95 5.38
CA ILE A 122 14.75 -9.12 4.50
C ILE A 122 13.98 -8.78 3.21
N TRP A 123 12.90 -8.01 3.31
CA TRP A 123 12.10 -7.57 2.17
C TRP A 123 12.42 -6.13 1.80
N THR A 124 12.36 -5.85 0.51
CA THR A 124 12.30 -4.47 0.01
C THR A 124 10.91 -3.90 0.25
N GLU A 125 10.79 -2.57 0.23
CA GLU A 125 9.49 -1.91 0.36
C GLU A 125 8.51 -2.33 -0.74
N ALA A 126 8.99 -2.58 -1.97
CA ALA A 126 8.17 -3.08 -3.07
C ALA A 126 7.54 -4.45 -2.76
N ILE A 127 8.33 -5.36 -2.20
CA ILE A 127 7.84 -6.69 -1.76
C ILE A 127 6.82 -6.54 -0.64
N ALA A 128 7.14 -5.75 0.38
CA ALA A 128 6.26 -5.55 1.53
C ALA A 128 4.92 -4.94 1.13
N GLU A 129 4.92 -3.95 0.24
CA GLU A 129 3.68 -3.34 -0.26
C GLU A 129 2.86 -4.32 -1.11
N ALA A 130 3.50 -5.12 -1.97
CA ALA A 130 2.83 -6.18 -2.72
C ALA A 130 2.19 -7.23 -1.78
N VAL A 131 2.90 -7.62 -0.71
CA VAL A 131 2.39 -8.54 0.32
C VAL A 131 1.22 -7.92 1.08
N LYS A 132 1.31 -6.66 1.51
CA LYS A 132 0.24 -5.92 2.17
C LYS A 132 -1.02 -5.85 1.30
N GLN A 133 -0.89 -5.47 0.03
CA GLN A 133 -1.99 -5.45 -0.93
C GLN A 133 -2.59 -6.85 -1.14
N ALA A 134 -1.75 -7.88 -1.25
CA ALA A 134 -2.20 -9.27 -1.40
C ALA A 134 -2.99 -9.75 -0.17
N ARG A 135 -2.68 -9.27 1.04
CA ARG A 135 -3.41 -9.59 2.28
C ARG A 135 -4.71 -8.81 2.42
N GLN A 136 -4.76 -7.57 1.97
CA GLN A 136 -5.95 -6.72 2.03
C GLN A 136 -6.97 -7.06 0.94
N SER A 137 -6.50 -7.42 -0.27
CA SER A 137 -7.38 -7.75 -1.38
C SER A 137 -7.90 -9.19 -1.28
N ARG A 138 -9.23 -9.36 -1.36
CA ARG A 138 -9.86 -10.69 -1.51
C ARG A 138 -9.65 -11.19 -2.95
N ARG A 139 -8.47 -11.74 -3.23
CA ARG A 139 -8.17 -12.34 -4.52
C ARG A 139 -8.79 -13.75 -4.58
N ARG A 140 -9.63 -13.99 -5.57
CA ARG A 140 -10.12 -15.34 -5.86
C ARG A 140 -9.41 -15.84 -7.10
N PRO A 141 -8.74 -17.02 -7.04
CA PRO A 141 -8.20 -17.63 -8.23
C PRO A 141 -9.35 -17.94 -9.21
N THR A 142 -9.05 -17.93 -10.49
CA THR A 142 -9.98 -18.42 -11.51
C THR A 142 -10.23 -19.92 -11.30
N LYS A 143 -11.27 -20.47 -11.94
CA LYS A 143 -11.54 -21.93 -11.89
C LYS A 143 -10.34 -22.79 -12.31
N MET A 144 -9.41 -22.22 -13.07
CA MET A 144 -8.18 -22.87 -13.54
C MET A 144 -7.01 -22.78 -12.56
N GLY A 145 -7.22 -22.21 -11.34
CA GLY A 145 -6.20 -22.13 -10.30
C GLY A 145 -5.12 -21.07 -10.53
N GLU A 146 -5.11 -20.40 -11.67
CA GLU A 146 -4.17 -19.31 -11.98
C GLU A 146 -4.79 -17.95 -11.66
N MET A 147 -3.97 -17.05 -11.15
CA MET A 147 -4.38 -15.66 -10.98
C MET A 147 -4.00 -14.83 -12.19
N GLY A 148 -4.91 -13.98 -12.65
CA GLY A 148 -4.59 -13.03 -13.70
C GLY A 148 -3.62 -11.96 -13.19
N MET A 149 -2.69 -11.53 -14.03
CA MET A 149 -1.63 -10.56 -13.73
C MET A 149 -2.17 -9.29 -13.07
N PHE A 150 -3.31 -8.77 -13.54
CA PHE A 150 -3.92 -7.53 -13.04
C PHE A 150 -4.93 -7.74 -11.90
N SER A 151 -5.03 -8.96 -11.36
CA SER A 151 -6.03 -9.27 -10.32
C SER A 151 -5.80 -8.43 -9.06
N GLY A 152 -6.84 -7.68 -8.66
CA GLY A 152 -6.81 -6.83 -7.47
C GLY A 152 -6.25 -5.42 -7.70
N MET A 153 -5.81 -5.09 -8.92
CA MET A 153 -5.28 -3.76 -9.28
C MET A 153 -6.22 -2.96 -10.19
N MET A 154 -7.29 -3.57 -10.71
CA MET A 154 -8.19 -2.94 -11.67
C MET A 154 -9.48 -2.49 -11.03
N TYR A 155 -9.88 -1.25 -11.29
CA TYR A 155 -11.08 -0.62 -10.73
C TYR A 155 -11.93 -0.01 -11.84
N CYS A 156 -13.24 0.00 -11.61
CA CYS A 156 -14.21 0.66 -12.49
C CYS A 156 -14.23 2.15 -12.21
N ALA A 157 -14.17 2.99 -13.23
CA ALA A 157 -14.23 4.45 -13.10
C ALA A 157 -15.58 4.92 -12.52
N ASP A 158 -16.70 4.27 -12.90
CA ASP A 158 -18.04 4.73 -12.50
C ASP A 158 -18.42 4.30 -11.09
N CYS A 159 -18.16 3.02 -10.71
CA CYS A 159 -18.65 2.47 -9.45
C CYS A 159 -17.55 2.07 -8.46
N GLY A 160 -16.28 2.26 -8.79
CA GLY A 160 -15.13 1.90 -7.95
C GLY A 160 -14.95 0.40 -7.68
N SER A 161 -15.83 -0.45 -8.22
CA SER A 161 -15.74 -1.91 -8.00
C SER A 161 -14.57 -2.52 -8.73
N ILE A 162 -13.98 -3.57 -8.15
CA ILE A 162 -12.88 -4.31 -8.77
C ILE A 162 -13.35 -5.04 -10.04
N LEU A 163 -12.50 -5.08 -11.07
CA LEU A 163 -12.72 -5.90 -12.26
C LEU A 163 -12.18 -7.32 -12.03
N TYR A 164 -12.94 -8.31 -12.51
CA TYR A 164 -12.57 -9.72 -12.46
C TYR A 164 -12.19 -10.24 -13.83
N GLN A 165 -11.16 -11.09 -13.88
CA GLN A 165 -10.80 -11.80 -15.09
C GLN A 165 -11.84 -12.87 -15.42
N CYS A 166 -12.29 -12.87 -16.67
CA CYS A 166 -13.12 -13.91 -17.27
C CYS A 166 -12.24 -14.82 -18.13
N ARG A 167 -12.13 -16.05 -17.69
CA ARG A 167 -11.45 -17.18 -18.35
C ARG A 167 -12.41 -18.36 -18.44
N ALA A 168 -12.30 -19.14 -19.50
CA ALA A 168 -12.98 -20.42 -19.66
C ALA A 168 -12.05 -21.39 -20.37
N THR A 169 -12.27 -22.69 -20.16
CA THR A 169 -11.44 -23.78 -20.71
C THR A 169 -11.35 -23.78 -22.25
N GLY A 170 -12.35 -23.18 -22.93
CA GLY A 170 -12.36 -23.04 -24.39
C GLY A 170 -11.89 -21.67 -24.90
N PHE A 171 -11.46 -20.75 -24.02
CA PHE A 171 -10.99 -19.43 -24.44
C PHE A 171 -9.54 -19.51 -24.91
N ARG A 172 -9.27 -18.85 -26.04
CA ARG A 172 -7.90 -18.50 -26.41
C ARG A 172 -7.45 -17.29 -25.59
N LYS A 173 -6.14 -17.08 -25.44
CA LYS A 173 -5.59 -15.95 -24.69
C LYS A 173 -6.14 -14.58 -25.14
N ASP A 174 -6.37 -14.41 -26.44
CA ASP A 174 -6.95 -13.21 -27.03
C ASP A 174 -8.41 -12.98 -26.69
N GLN A 175 -9.11 -13.99 -26.17
CA GLN A 175 -10.50 -13.92 -25.74
C GLN A 175 -10.69 -13.64 -24.25
N GLU A 176 -9.63 -13.75 -23.46
CA GLU A 176 -9.67 -13.43 -22.04
C GLU A 176 -9.86 -11.93 -21.83
N TYR A 177 -10.68 -11.57 -20.84
CA TYR A 177 -10.99 -10.18 -20.57
C TYR A 177 -11.27 -9.94 -19.08
N TYR A 178 -11.15 -8.68 -18.67
CA TYR A 178 -11.59 -8.21 -17.38
C TYR A 178 -12.94 -7.51 -17.50
N ILE A 179 -13.79 -7.66 -16.48
CA ILE A 179 -15.13 -7.04 -16.44
C ILE A 179 -15.44 -6.52 -15.03
N CYS A 180 -16.13 -5.40 -14.95
CA CYS A 180 -16.58 -4.79 -13.71
C CYS A 180 -17.48 -5.74 -12.91
N SER A 181 -17.13 -5.96 -11.64
CA SER A 181 -17.93 -6.79 -10.74
C SER A 181 -19.27 -6.15 -10.38
N GLY A 182 -19.34 -4.81 -10.34
CA GLY A 182 -20.58 -4.06 -10.13
C GLY A 182 -21.57 -4.27 -11.27
N TYR A 183 -21.10 -4.21 -12.52
CA TYR A 183 -21.94 -4.48 -13.69
C TYR A 183 -22.48 -5.93 -13.70
N ARG A 184 -21.64 -6.91 -13.31
CA ARG A 184 -22.09 -8.31 -13.21
C ARG A 184 -23.09 -8.58 -12.09
N LYS A 185 -23.10 -7.75 -11.04
CA LYS A 185 -24.09 -7.84 -9.94
C LYS A 185 -25.43 -7.25 -10.33
N GLY A 186 -25.48 -6.38 -11.31
CA GLY A 186 -26.71 -5.79 -11.82
C GLY A 186 -26.56 -4.31 -12.17
N LYS A 187 -27.41 -3.85 -13.09
CA LYS A 187 -27.42 -2.46 -13.57
C LYS A 187 -27.68 -1.41 -12.49
N GLN A 188 -28.20 -1.82 -11.33
CA GLN A 188 -28.38 -0.92 -10.18
C GLN A 188 -27.05 -0.49 -9.55
N VAL A 189 -25.99 -1.28 -9.70
CA VAL A 189 -24.66 -1.00 -9.13
C VAL A 189 -23.77 -0.31 -10.15
N CYS A 190 -23.81 -0.74 -11.42
CA CYS A 190 -23.06 -0.13 -12.51
C CYS A 190 -23.85 -0.28 -13.81
N ASN A 191 -24.20 0.86 -14.44
CA ASN A 191 -25.08 0.89 -15.59
C ASN A 191 -24.39 0.51 -16.90
N THR A 192 -23.09 0.74 -17.00
CA THR A 192 -22.29 0.59 -18.22
C THR A 192 -21.36 -0.61 -18.13
N PRO A 193 -21.19 -1.41 -19.20
CA PRO A 193 -20.24 -2.51 -19.22
C PRO A 193 -18.81 -1.99 -19.33
N HIS A 194 -18.07 -2.06 -18.24
CA HIS A 194 -16.62 -1.80 -18.21
C HIS A 194 -15.89 -3.13 -18.41
N SER A 195 -15.38 -3.34 -19.60
CA SER A 195 -14.64 -4.56 -19.94
C SER A 195 -13.48 -4.24 -20.87
N ILE A 196 -12.35 -4.89 -20.66
CA ILE A 196 -11.15 -4.75 -21.49
C ILE A 196 -10.50 -6.12 -21.69
N ARG A 197 -10.00 -6.41 -22.90
CA ARG A 197 -9.26 -7.65 -23.16
C ARG A 197 -7.91 -7.63 -22.49
N THR A 198 -7.51 -8.79 -21.96
CA THR A 198 -6.24 -8.96 -21.26
C THR A 198 -5.05 -8.57 -22.14
N VAL A 199 -5.02 -9.07 -23.38
CA VAL A 199 -3.92 -8.82 -24.33
C VAL A 199 -3.77 -7.33 -24.64
N ILE A 200 -4.89 -6.59 -24.86
CA ILE A 200 -4.86 -5.15 -25.14
C ILE A 200 -4.32 -4.37 -23.94
N LEU A 201 -4.71 -4.77 -22.74
CA LEU A 201 -4.23 -4.12 -21.52
C LEU A 201 -2.74 -4.39 -21.27
N GLU A 202 -2.29 -5.63 -21.49
CA GLU A 202 -0.86 -6.00 -21.40
C GLU A 202 -0.01 -5.17 -22.35
N GLU A 203 -0.43 -5.05 -23.61
CA GLU A 203 0.29 -4.28 -24.63
C GLU A 203 0.31 -2.78 -24.31
N LEU A 204 -0.84 -2.22 -23.91
CA LEU A 204 -0.96 -0.81 -23.54
C LEU A 204 -0.05 -0.45 -22.36
N ILE A 205 -0.04 -1.26 -21.30
CA ILE A 205 0.79 -0.99 -20.12
C ILE A 205 2.27 -1.19 -20.45
N LEU A 206 2.62 -2.23 -21.18
CA LEU A 206 3.99 -2.49 -21.60
C LEU A 206 4.56 -1.32 -22.42
N GLN A 207 3.78 -0.83 -23.39
CA GLN A 207 4.18 0.31 -24.21
C GLN A 207 4.36 1.57 -23.37
N ASN A 208 3.40 1.90 -22.50
CA ASN A 208 3.49 3.05 -21.60
C ASN A 208 4.72 2.96 -20.67
N LEU A 209 4.98 1.78 -20.09
CA LEU A 209 6.15 1.59 -19.22
C LEU A 209 7.46 1.77 -19.98
N ARG A 210 7.57 1.22 -21.19
CA ARG A 210 8.76 1.43 -22.06
C ARG A 210 9.01 2.89 -22.34
N GLU A 211 7.97 3.63 -22.68
CA GLU A 211 8.07 5.08 -22.96
C GLU A 211 8.49 5.86 -21.71
N ILE A 212 7.89 5.57 -20.56
CA ILE A 212 8.22 6.22 -19.28
C ILE A 212 9.66 5.92 -18.88
N VAL A 213 10.05 4.64 -18.88
CA VAL A 213 11.41 4.23 -18.49
C VAL A 213 12.46 4.81 -19.44
N SER A 214 12.22 4.77 -20.75
CA SER A 214 13.11 5.37 -21.74
C SER A 214 13.27 6.87 -21.55
N PHE A 215 12.16 7.59 -21.32
CA PHE A 215 12.19 9.04 -21.10
C PHE A 215 12.86 9.39 -19.76
N ALA A 216 12.50 8.71 -18.68
CA ALA A 216 13.07 8.96 -17.35
C ALA A 216 14.59 8.70 -17.32
N ARG A 217 15.09 7.69 -18.04
CA ARG A 217 16.52 7.42 -18.14
C ARG A 217 17.27 8.44 -18.99
N SER A 218 16.67 8.86 -20.10
CA SER A 218 17.31 9.80 -21.02
C SER A 218 17.32 11.25 -20.49
N HIS A 219 16.35 11.59 -19.65
CA HIS A 219 16.09 12.96 -19.19
C HIS A 219 15.68 12.97 -17.70
N GLU A 220 16.47 12.36 -16.83
CA GLU A 220 16.13 12.15 -15.42
C GLU A 220 15.74 13.43 -14.68
N ASN A 221 16.56 14.48 -14.78
CA ASN A 221 16.26 15.77 -14.14
C ASN A 221 14.98 16.41 -14.68
N ARG A 222 14.74 16.28 -15.99
CA ARG A 222 13.53 16.82 -16.62
C ARG A 222 12.30 16.00 -16.24
N PHE A 223 12.44 14.68 -16.13
CA PHE A 223 11.37 13.81 -15.66
C PHE A 223 10.99 14.14 -14.20
N ALA A 224 11.99 14.25 -13.32
CA ALA A 224 11.77 14.63 -11.93
C ALA A 224 11.08 15.99 -11.82
N GLN A 225 11.55 16.99 -12.56
CA GLN A 225 10.96 18.31 -12.57
C GLN A 225 9.53 18.29 -13.13
N MET A 226 9.27 17.54 -14.20
CA MET A 226 7.94 17.41 -14.78
C MET A 226 6.94 16.76 -13.83
N VAL A 227 7.34 15.68 -13.16
CA VAL A 227 6.48 15.01 -12.15
C VAL A 227 6.24 15.96 -10.98
N MET A 228 7.25 16.71 -10.56
CA MET A 228 7.10 17.76 -9.55
C MET A 228 6.20 18.90 -10.04
N ASP A 229 6.35 19.38 -11.27
CA ASP A 229 5.59 20.49 -11.83
C ASP A 229 4.12 20.15 -12.12
N MET A 230 3.81 18.92 -12.48
CA MET A 230 2.41 18.46 -12.61
C MET A 230 1.64 18.58 -11.28
N ASP A 231 2.34 18.48 -10.17
CA ASP A 231 1.79 18.58 -8.81
C ASP A 231 2.00 19.98 -8.16
N VAL A 232 2.98 20.74 -8.60
CA VAL A 232 3.57 21.89 -7.86
C VAL A 232 2.85 23.22 -8.09
N LYS A 233 2.25 23.48 -9.25
CA LYS A 233 1.59 24.78 -9.48
C LYS A 233 0.33 25.00 -8.60
N GLU A 234 -0.42 23.96 -8.34
CA GLU A 234 -1.56 24.02 -7.40
C GLU A 234 -1.12 23.78 -5.94
N ARG A 235 -0.11 23.00 -5.74
CA ARG A 235 0.33 22.46 -4.45
C ARG A 235 1.17 23.42 -3.63
N ASN A 236 2.18 24.08 -4.18
CA ASN A 236 3.05 24.99 -3.41
C ASN A 236 2.29 26.19 -2.87
N LYS A 237 1.31 26.73 -3.62
CA LYS A 237 0.39 27.74 -3.06
C LYS A 237 -0.50 27.16 -1.96
N GLY A 238 -0.95 25.94 -2.11
CA GLY A 238 -1.79 25.23 -1.13
C GLY A 238 -1.02 24.85 0.13
N LEU A 239 0.19 24.31 0.02
CA LEU A 239 1.04 23.91 1.14
C LEU A 239 1.50 25.08 2.01
N ALA A 240 1.96 26.15 1.39
CA ALA A 240 2.35 27.36 2.11
C ALA A 240 1.16 27.95 2.90
N LYS A 241 -0.04 27.96 2.28
CA LYS A 241 -1.27 28.38 2.95
C LYS A 241 -1.67 27.44 4.10
N LYS A 242 -1.57 26.11 3.90
CA LYS A 242 -1.86 25.09 4.92
C LYS A 242 -0.90 25.18 6.09
N ARG A 243 0.41 25.32 5.85
CA ARG A 243 1.42 25.54 6.90
C ARG A 243 1.17 26.80 7.70
N LYS A 244 0.76 27.90 7.02
CA LYS A 244 0.41 29.15 7.68
C LYS A 244 -0.83 28.97 8.57
N LEU A 245 -1.90 28.34 8.06
CA LEU A 245 -3.11 28.06 8.83
C LEU A 245 -2.83 27.15 10.03
N LEU A 246 -1.98 26.13 9.85
CA LEU A 246 -1.55 25.25 10.95
C LEU A 246 -0.83 26.06 12.05
N SER A 247 0.14 26.89 11.67
CA SER A 247 0.90 27.73 12.62
C SER A 247 0.00 28.74 13.34
N GLU A 248 -0.98 29.34 12.65
CA GLU A 248 -1.95 30.26 13.26
C GLU A 248 -2.87 29.51 14.22
N GLY A 249 -3.35 28.32 13.86
CA GLY A 249 -4.16 27.47 14.72
C GLY A 249 -3.42 27.02 15.99
N GLU A 250 -2.17 26.57 15.86
CA GLU A 250 -1.33 26.16 17.00
C GLU A 250 -1.05 27.32 17.95
N LYS A 251 -0.78 28.53 17.43
CA LYS A 251 -0.65 29.74 18.25
C LYS A 251 -1.93 30.04 19.02
N ARG A 252 -3.08 29.94 18.34
CA ARG A 252 -4.37 30.20 18.99
C ARG A 252 -4.70 29.18 20.08
N ILE A 253 -4.38 27.91 19.86
CA ILE A 253 -4.50 26.83 20.88
C ILE A 253 -3.67 27.23 22.13
N THR A 254 -2.41 27.66 21.93
CA THR A 254 -1.53 28.08 23.03
C THR A 254 -2.07 29.30 23.75
N GLU A 255 -2.66 30.26 23.04
CA GLU A 255 -3.32 31.42 23.65
C GLU A 255 -4.52 31.00 24.50
N LEU A 256 -5.35 30.08 24.00
CA LEU A 256 -6.48 29.55 24.73
C LEU A 256 -6.06 28.84 26.02
N ASP A 257 -4.97 28.06 26.01
CA ASP A 257 -4.41 27.47 27.23
C ASP A 257 -4.03 28.53 28.29
N MET A 258 -3.45 29.64 27.84
CA MET A 258 -3.12 30.73 28.75
C MET A 258 -4.38 31.45 29.26
N ILE A 259 -5.40 31.62 28.42
CA ILE A 259 -6.70 32.21 28.80
C ILE A 259 -7.39 31.33 29.84
N PHE A 260 -7.42 30.01 29.63
CA PHE A 260 -7.97 29.05 30.58
C PHE A 260 -7.32 29.15 31.95
N LYS A 261 -6.00 29.21 31.98
CA LYS A 261 -5.26 29.40 33.24
C LYS A 261 -5.67 30.65 33.98
N ARG A 262 -5.80 31.79 33.27
CA ARG A 262 -6.23 33.07 33.87
C ARG A 262 -7.69 33.02 34.33
N LEU A 263 -8.60 32.46 33.55
CA LEU A 263 -10.01 32.30 33.93
C LEU A 263 -10.15 31.47 35.20
N TYR A 264 -9.35 30.44 35.34
CA TYR A 264 -9.32 29.58 36.53
C TYR A 264 -8.82 30.39 37.78
N GLU A 265 -7.73 31.13 37.61
CA GLU A 265 -7.16 31.98 38.67
C GLU A 265 -8.15 33.11 39.10
N ASP A 266 -8.83 33.73 38.13
CA ASP A 266 -9.82 34.79 38.39
C ASP A 266 -11.11 34.24 39.04
N ASN A 267 -11.53 33.03 38.69
CA ASN A 267 -12.65 32.36 39.36
C ASN A 267 -12.33 32.04 40.83
N ILE A 268 -11.15 31.43 41.09
CA ILE A 268 -10.72 31.14 42.48
C ILE A 268 -10.59 32.41 43.33
N SER A 269 -10.08 33.49 42.71
CA SER A 269 -9.92 34.78 43.42
C SER A 269 -11.23 35.57 43.63
N GLY A 270 -12.37 35.00 43.15
CA GLY A 270 -13.70 35.64 43.28
C GLY A 270 -13.95 36.82 42.35
N LYS A 271 -13.05 37.11 41.41
CA LYS A 271 -13.23 38.16 40.40
C LYS A 271 -14.21 37.76 39.29
N LEU A 272 -14.35 36.42 39.06
CA LEU A 272 -15.25 35.87 38.06
C LEU A 272 -16.25 34.92 38.76
N THR A 273 -17.55 35.10 38.44
CA THR A 273 -18.61 34.23 38.99
C THR A 273 -18.60 32.88 38.33
N ASP A 274 -19.02 31.83 39.05
CA ASP A 274 -19.07 30.47 38.54
C ASP A 274 -19.89 30.31 37.25
N GLU A 275 -21.03 31.01 37.16
CA GLU A 275 -21.85 31.01 35.94
C GLU A 275 -21.10 31.55 34.70
N ARG A 276 -20.38 32.67 34.89
CA ARG A 276 -19.56 33.24 33.81
C ARG A 276 -18.36 32.39 33.47
N PHE A 277 -17.72 31.79 34.47
CA PHE A 277 -16.63 30.86 34.28
C PHE A 277 -17.09 29.66 33.44
N HIS A 278 -18.18 29.02 33.82
CA HIS A 278 -18.70 27.87 33.06
C HIS A 278 -19.05 28.19 31.62
N LYS A 279 -19.70 29.35 31.39
CA LYS A 279 -20.05 29.79 30.04
C LYS A 279 -18.80 30.01 29.17
N LEU A 280 -17.85 30.78 29.66
CA LEU A 280 -16.61 31.08 28.91
C LEU A 280 -15.76 29.85 28.73
N SER A 281 -15.65 28.95 29.71
CA SER A 281 -14.93 27.69 29.58
C SER A 281 -15.52 26.82 28.49
N THR A 282 -16.84 26.65 28.44
CA THR A 282 -17.51 25.84 27.41
C THR A 282 -17.27 26.40 26.00
N ASP A 283 -17.35 27.72 25.83
CA ASP A 283 -17.14 28.39 24.55
C ASP A 283 -15.68 28.21 24.08
N TYR A 284 -14.69 28.38 24.95
CA TYR A 284 -13.28 28.22 24.61
C TYR A 284 -12.87 26.77 24.44
N GLU A 285 -13.44 25.82 25.20
CA GLU A 285 -13.22 24.37 25.00
C GLU A 285 -13.72 23.94 23.61
N ALA A 286 -14.88 24.44 23.18
CA ALA A 286 -15.41 24.16 21.85
C ALA A 286 -14.52 24.72 20.75
N GLU A 287 -14.02 25.98 20.91
CA GLU A 287 -13.07 26.59 19.98
C GLU A 287 -11.78 25.78 19.91
N GLN A 288 -11.20 25.40 21.06
CA GLN A 288 -9.96 24.62 21.13
C GLN A 288 -10.09 23.23 20.49
N ALA A 289 -11.18 22.52 20.75
CA ALA A 289 -11.44 21.22 20.14
C ALA A 289 -11.56 21.33 18.61
N GLY A 290 -12.23 22.37 18.11
CA GLY A 290 -12.34 22.64 16.67
C GLY A 290 -10.97 22.90 16.02
N LEU A 291 -10.14 23.74 16.65
CA LEU A 291 -8.80 24.06 16.18
C LEU A 291 -7.85 22.86 16.23
N GLN A 292 -7.94 22.00 17.27
CA GLN A 292 -7.15 20.78 17.38
C GLN A 292 -7.49 19.79 16.27
N ALA A 293 -8.79 19.60 15.98
CA ALA A 293 -9.24 18.75 14.89
C ALA A 293 -8.74 19.26 13.52
N GLN A 294 -8.84 20.59 13.30
CA GLN A 294 -8.35 21.21 12.07
C GLN A 294 -6.83 21.12 11.94
N ALA A 295 -6.08 21.30 13.02
CA ALA A 295 -4.62 21.14 13.04
C ALA A 295 -4.20 19.72 12.72
N ALA A 296 -4.90 18.71 13.25
CA ALA A 296 -4.64 17.29 12.94
C ALA A 296 -4.83 16.98 11.45
N MET A 297 -5.93 17.43 10.85
CA MET A 297 -6.17 17.28 9.41
C MET A 297 -5.10 17.99 8.56
N LEU A 298 -4.74 19.22 8.92
CA LEU A 298 -3.71 19.96 8.18
C LEU A 298 -2.33 19.31 8.26
N ARG A 299 -1.97 18.72 9.42
CA ARG A 299 -0.71 17.99 9.57
C ARG A 299 -0.68 16.76 8.66
N GLU A 300 -1.74 15.94 8.66
CA GLU A 300 -1.86 14.77 7.79
C GLU A 300 -1.75 15.16 6.30
N GLU A 301 -2.44 16.21 5.88
CA GLU A 301 -2.39 16.71 4.51
C GLU A 301 -1.00 17.26 4.11
N ILE A 302 -0.26 17.87 5.04
CA ILE A 302 1.11 18.37 4.81
C ILE A 302 2.07 17.19 4.71
N GLU A 303 1.98 16.22 5.62
CA GLU A 303 2.82 15.02 5.65
C GLU A 303 2.63 14.16 4.38
N GLU A 304 1.38 13.96 3.95
CA GLU A 304 1.07 13.29 2.69
C GLU A 304 1.69 14.03 1.49
N ALA A 305 1.67 15.35 1.53
CA ALA A 305 2.25 16.17 0.48
C ALA A 305 3.80 16.12 0.46
N GLU A 306 4.46 16.06 1.61
CA GLU A 306 5.92 15.96 1.72
C GLU A 306 6.43 14.56 1.34
N SER A 307 5.70 13.50 1.66
CA SER A 307 6.04 12.12 1.33
C SER A 307 6.12 11.86 -0.18
N LYS A 308 5.40 12.64 -0.99
CA LYS A 308 5.38 12.48 -2.45
C LYS A 308 6.70 12.87 -3.14
N SER A 309 7.49 13.80 -2.58
CA SER A 309 8.81 14.12 -3.13
C SER A 309 9.78 12.94 -3.01
N ALA A 310 9.76 12.25 -1.86
CA ALA A 310 10.55 11.04 -1.66
C ALA A 310 10.14 9.89 -2.60
N ASN A 311 8.89 9.89 -3.06
CA ASN A 311 8.36 8.86 -3.94
C ASN A 311 8.87 8.99 -5.39
N VAL A 312 9.19 10.21 -5.86
CA VAL A 312 9.81 10.41 -7.20
C VAL A 312 11.19 9.80 -7.24
N ASP A 313 12.02 10.05 -6.21
CA ASP A 313 13.36 9.47 -6.11
C ASP A 313 13.30 7.94 -6.05
N ARG A 314 12.31 7.39 -5.33
CA ARG A 314 12.06 5.95 -5.29
C ARG A 314 11.68 5.40 -6.66
N PHE A 315 10.77 6.05 -7.38
CA PHE A 315 10.39 5.65 -8.73
C PHE A 315 11.62 5.65 -9.67
N LEU A 316 12.42 6.70 -9.64
CA LEU A 316 13.67 6.79 -10.41
C LEU A 316 14.66 5.69 -10.02
N SER A 317 14.75 5.33 -8.75
CA SER A 317 15.61 4.22 -8.30
C SER A 317 15.18 2.87 -8.90
N VAL A 318 13.87 2.64 -9.06
CA VAL A 318 13.33 1.47 -9.75
C VAL A 318 13.62 1.54 -11.25
N VAL A 319 13.38 2.69 -11.90
CA VAL A 319 13.69 2.91 -13.32
C VAL A 319 15.14 2.59 -13.65
N ARG A 320 16.09 3.00 -12.79
CA ARG A 320 17.53 2.74 -13.00
C ARG A 320 17.88 1.26 -13.01
N GLN A 321 17.09 0.38 -12.38
CA GLN A 321 17.31 -1.06 -12.35
C GLN A 321 16.93 -1.73 -13.68
N TYR A 322 16.07 -1.08 -14.50
CA TYR A 322 15.58 -1.63 -15.76
C TYR A 322 16.26 -0.94 -16.95
N THR A 323 16.99 -1.72 -17.75
CA THR A 323 17.60 -1.22 -19.00
C THR A 323 16.60 -1.28 -20.15
N ASP A 324 15.83 -2.37 -20.20
CA ASP A 324 14.75 -2.61 -21.16
C ASP A 324 13.68 -3.46 -20.47
N ILE A 325 12.44 -3.36 -20.94
CA ILE A 325 11.31 -4.18 -20.49
C ILE A 325 10.81 -4.98 -21.69
N PRO A 326 11.36 -6.19 -21.91
CA PRO A 326 10.98 -7.02 -23.07
C PRO A 326 9.54 -7.51 -22.99
N GLU A 327 9.08 -7.84 -21.79
CA GLU A 327 7.72 -8.33 -21.52
C GLU A 327 7.17 -7.80 -20.18
N LEU A 328 5.85 -7.72 -20.09
CA LEU A 328 5.19 -7.33 -18.85
C LEU A 328 5.07 -8.55 -17.92
N THR A 329 5.80 -8.54 -16.82
CA THR A 329 5.70 -9.57 -15.78
C THR A 329 4.89 -9.04 -14.59
N PRO A 330 4.27 -9.93 -13.77
CA PRO A 330 3.61 -9.50 -12.54
C PRO A 330 4.52 -8.69 -11.62
N ARG A 331 5.81 -9.02 -11.56
CA ARG A 331 6.80 -8.27 -10.78
C ARG A 331 6.95 -6.83 -11.26
N ILE A 332 7.22 -6.65 -12.56
CA ILE A 332 7.35 -5.31 -13.17
C ILE A 332 6.07 -4.50 -12.94
N LEU A 333 4.91 -5.13 -13.17
CA LEU A 333 3.63 -4.49 -12.93
C LEU A 333 3.49 -4.01 -11.47
N HIS A 334 3.80 -4.88 -10.50
CA HIS A 334 3.72 -4.53 -9.08
C HIS A 334 4.79 -3.54 -8.62
N GLU A 335 5.93 -3.44 -9.29
CA GLU A 335 6.94 -2.43 -8.97
C GLU A 335 6.54 -1.02 -9.44
N PHE A 336 5.96 -0.91 -10.62
CA PHE A 336 5.65 0.38 -11.23
C PHE A 336 4.22 0.85 -11.03
N VAL A 337 3.23 -0.06 -11.06
CA VAL A 337 1.81 0.29 -11.09
C VAL A 337 1.17 0.12 -9.71
N GLU A 338 0.43 1.14 -9.28
CA GLU A 338 -0.36 1.14 -8.06
C GLU A 338 -1.77 0.58 -8.32
N LYS A 339 -2.48 1.18 -9.27
CA LYS A 339 -3.83 0.78 -9.68
C LYS A 339 -4.10 1.19 -11.13
N ILE A 340 -5.11 0.56 -11.72
CA ILE A 340 -5.59 0.82 -13.07
C ILE A 340 -7.08 1.09 -13.00
N VAL A 341 -7.55 2.18 -13.58
CA VAL A 341 -8.97 2.55 -13.62
C VAL A 341 -9.45 2.43 -15.06
N ILE A 342 -10.52 1.68 -15.25
CA ILE A 342 -11.10 1.39 -16.56
C ILE A 342 -12.39 2.18 -16.73
N HIS A 343 -12.43 3.07 -17.73
CA HIS A 343 -13.60 3.84 -18.10
C HIS A 343 -14.53 3.03 -19.02
N ALA A 344 -15.76 3.53 -19.20
CA ALA A 344 -16.68 2.95 -20.16
C ALA A 344 -16.16 3.18 -21.58
N ALA A 345 -16.34 2.21 -22.46
CA ALA A 345 -16.06 2.42 -23.86
C ALA A 345 -17.11 3.35 -24.49
N THR A 346 -16.72 4.17 -25.49
CA THR A 346 -17.63 5.06 -26.21
C THR A 346 -18.81 4.32 -26.84
N ASP A 347 -18.56 3.12 -27.36
CA ASP A 347 -19.58 2.20 -27.84
C ASP A 347 -19.26 0.77 -27.35
N PRO A 348 -19.88 0.33 -26.23
CA PRO A 348 -19.60 -0.98 -25.63
C PRO A 348 -19.97 -2.17 -26.53
N HIS A 349 -20.88 -1.96 -27.48
CA HIS A 349 -21.39 -3.02 -28.35
C HIS A 349 -20.72 -3.04 -29.73
N SER A 350 -20.01 -1.98 -30.11
CA SER A 350 -19.28 -1.91 -31.37
C SER A 350 -17.99 -2.71 -31.34
N LYS A 351 -17.69 -3.37 -32.43
CA LYS A 351 -16.39 -4.02 -32.69
C LYS A 351 -15.41 -3.11 -33.44
N ILE A 352 -15.90 -2.02 -34.00
CA ILE A 352 -15.16 -1.09 -34.87
C ILE A 352 -15.15 0.28 -34.20
N ASN A 353 -14.00 0.95 -34.17
CA ASN A 353 -13.82 2.30 -33.59
C ASN A 353 -14.17 2.43 -32.10
N ARG A 354 -14.04 1.36 -31.35
CA ARG A 354 -14.23 1.37 -29.91
C ARG A 354 -13.05 2.10 -29.25
N ARG A 355 -13.32 3.29 -28.69
CA ARG A 355 -12.37 4.04 -27.86
C ARG A 355 -12.68 3.79 -26.40
N GLN A 356 -11.65 3.55 -25.61
CA GLN A 356 -11.77 3.33 -24.17
C GLN A 356 -10.62 3.99 -23.46
N GLU A 357 -10.92 4.79 -22.46
CA GLU A 357 -9.92 5.44 -21.62
C GLU A 357 -9.49 4.50 -20.48
N VAL A 358 -8.20 4.50 -20.19
CA VAL A 358 -7.56 3.70 -19.14
C VAL A 358 -6.58 4.57 -18.38
N ASP A 359 -6.87 4.81 -17.10
CA ASP A 359 -5.96 5.55 -16.23
C ASP A 359 -5.03 4.58 -15.53
N ILE A 360 -3.73 4.78 -15.71
CA ILE A 360 -2.69 3.99 -15.07
C ILE A 360 -2.04 4.87 -14.00
N TYR A 361 -2.21 4.47 -12.73
CA TYR A 361 -1.58 5.12 -11.59
C TYR A 361 -0.25 4.46 -11.30
N TYR A 362 0.82 5.20 -11.44
CA TYR A 362 2.17 4.74 -11.13
C TYR A 362 2.53 5.05 -9.68
N LYS A 363 3.24 4.13 -9.03
CA LYS A 363 3.62 4.26 -7.62
C LYS A 363 4.44 5.52 -7.39
N GLY A 364 3.95 6.36 -6.50
CA GLY A 364 4.62 7.57 -6.06
C GLY A 364 4.55 8.77 -7.00
N ILE A 365 4.11 8.58 -8.25
CA ILE A 365 4.04 9.65 -9.25
C ILE A 365 2.64 9.90 -9.82
N GLY A 366 1.66 9.03 -9.49
CA GLY A 366 0.29 9.19 -9.95
C GLY A 366 0.07 8.87 -11.42
N ILE A 367 -0.84 9.57 -12.10
CA ILE A 367 -1.13 9.40 -13.53
C ILE A 367 -0.10 10.19 -14.35
N LEU A 368 0.54 9.53 -15.31
CA LEU A 368 1.36 10.16 -16.32
C LEU A 368 0.67 10.06 -17.69
N GLU A 369 0.21 11.20 -18.20
CA GLU A 369 -0.26 11.30 -19.58
C GLU A 369 0.93 11.56 -20.51
N MET A 370 1.44 10.50 -21.13
CA MET A 370 2.60 10.61 -22.04
C MET A 370 2.33 11.51 -23.25
N SER A 371 1.09 11.68 -23.68
CA SER A 371 0.71 12.65 -24.72
C SER A 371 1.11 14.07 -24.35
N LYS A 372 0.95 14.50 -23.10
CA LYS A 372 1.38 15.81 -22.59
C LYS A 372 2.92 15.95 -22.50
N VAL A 373 3.62 14.83 -22.33
CA VAL A 373 5.08 14.78 -22.28
C VAL A 373 5.70 15.05 -23.66
N PHE A 374 5.08 14.55 -24.71
CA PHE A 374 5.58 14.73 -26.09
C PHE A 374 5.26 16.11 -26.65
N ASP A 375 4.14 16.74 -26.31
CA ASP A 375 3.80 18.10 -26.72
C ASP A 375 4.79 19.16 -26.17
N SER A 376 5.43 18.89 -25.05
CA SER A 376 6.45 19.77 -24.47
C SER A 376 7.80 19.72 -25.21
N ARG A 377 7.96 18.87 -26.25
CA ARG A 377 9.15 18.80 -27.08
C ARG A 377 9.17 19.87 -28.22
N GLN A 378 8.05 20.57 -28.44
CA GLN A 378 7.92 21.59 -29.50
C GLN A 378 7.96 23.03 -29.00
N LYS A 379 8.43 23.29 -27.77
CA LYS A 379 8.66 24.67 -27.30
C LYS A 379 10.09 24.85 -26.81
#